data_92e634e774ef2d7f26dc736f294fb99c
#
_entry.id   92e634e774ef2d7f26dc736f294fb99c
#
_cell.length_a   1.000
_cell.length_b   1.000
_cell.length_c   1.000
_cell.angle_alpha   90.00
_cell.angle_beta   90.00
_cell.angle_gamma   90.00
#
_symmetry.space_group_name_H-M   'P 1'
#
loop_
_entity.id
_entity.type
_entity.pdbx_description
1 polymer ?
#
loop_
_entity_poly.entity_id
_entity_poly.type
_entity_poly.pdbx_seq_one_letter_code
_entity_poly.pdbx_strand_id
1 'polypeptide(L)'
;MTRNVLLGAIAALSFAPLAATAQATLTAETTAPGSTPHYIDTTLAAILDSEGIATVQITEGATLTNSVQAVAEGRLDLAPAPLILPFLLARGIGPYSGIGPEKGAELADNIRVLFFNAASGQVFGHYNGSSIEDIRDLEGKRIWNGPPRGAALTSGRAMVQLLSGLKDGEGYEGIQNPWPETVSAITGGNADAWTIPEGLPSGRQIAISAAGGTTLYDIPSDLYNSELGQQIINAPGHAPYSVPVEEYRNAYAGSDITIVTDDDTFDSYATAFGQIVPAGLDEELAYNIVKAVLEGEDRFVKGSPRGPFLFMSFGDIDGKSQGVCGAVQLKMHPGAIRAYEEAGHTVADCVRP
;
A
#
# COMPACT_ATOMS: atom_id res chain seq x y z
N MET A 1 -89.67 10.82 11.49
CA MET A 1 -88.68 9.70 11.31
C MET A 1 -87.61 10.18 10.36
N THR A 2 -86.51 10.72 10.87
CA THR A 2 -85.38 11.27 10.09
C THR A 2 -84.20 10.32 10.30
N ARG A 3 -83.75 9.68 9.19
CA ARG A 3 -82.58 8.79 9.14
C ARG A 3 -81.35 9.61 8.86
N ASN A 4 -80.47 9.75 9.84
CA ASN A 4 -79.09 10.29 9.64
C ASN A 4 -78.23 9.21 8.99
N VAL A 5 -77.64 9.55 7.81
CA VAL A 5 -76.61 8.77 7.15
C VAL A 5 -75.26 9.37 7.52
N LEU A 6 -74.46 8.65 8.31
CA LEU A 6 -73.07 9.00 8.55
C LEU A 6 -72.24 8.51 7.36
N LEU A 7 -71.62 9.43 6.63
CA LEU A 7 -70.54 9.14 5.65
C LEU A 7 -69.21 9.01 6.42
N GLY A 8 -68.69 7.82 6.51
CA GLY A 8 -67.33 7.58 6.97
C GLY A 8 -66.31 7.85 5.86
N ALA A 9 -65.44 8.82 6.06
CA ALA A 9 -64.29 9.11 5.16
C ALA A 9 -63.18 8.08 5.45
N ILE A 10 -62.89 7.19 4.50
CA ILE A 10 -61.75 6.28 4.54
C ILE A 10 -60.54 7.06 4.01
N ALA A 11 -59.63 7.45 4.89
CA ALA A 11 -58.33 8.00 4.52
C ALA A 11 -57.44 6.88 3.96
N ALA A 12 -57.21 6.83 2.68
CA ALA A 12 -56.24 5.94 2.02
C ALA A 12 -54.82 6.43 2.35
N LEU A 13 -54.14 5.79 3.26
CA LEU A 13 -52.66 5.96 3.43
C LEU A 13 -51.97 5.37 2.22
N SER A 14 -51.43 6.23 1.36
CA SER A 14 -50.58 5.85 0.27
C SER A 14 -49.19 5.49 0.84
N PHE A 15 -48.89 4.20 1.01
CA PHE A 15 -47.53 3.73 1.18
C PHE A 15 -46.79 3.90 -0.15
N ALA A 16 -45.98 4.93 -0.27
CA ALA A 16 -44.97 4.98 -1.31
C ALA A 16 -43.95 3.87 -1.03
N PRO A 17 -43.67 2.96 -1.98
CA PRO A 17 -42.57 2.01 -1.79
C PRO A 17 -41.29 2.81 -1.67
N LEU A 18 -40.55 2.69 -0.54
CA LEU A 18 -39.14 3.04 -0.51
C LEU A 18 -38.49 2.14 -1.56
N ALA A 19 -38.01 2.71 -2.64
CA ALA A 19 -37.11 2.02 -3.54
C ALA A 19 -35.87 1.67 -2.72
N ALA A 20 -35.73 0.41 -2.31
CA ALA A 20 -34.47 -0.10 -1.79
C ALA A 20 -33.50 0.03 -2.97
N THR A 21 -32.58 0.99 -2.91
CA THR A 21 -31.45 1.04 -3.84
C THR A 21 -30.68 -0.26 -3.64
N ALA A 22 -30.59 -1.09 -4.69
CA ALA A 22 -29.81 -2.30 -4.64
C ALA A 22 -28.36 -1.90 -4.32
N GLN A 23 -27.78 -2.53 -3.29
CA GLN A 23 -26.37 -2.35 -2.93
C GLN A 23 -25.50 -2.60 -4.16
N ALA A 24 -24.54 -1.71 -4.42
CA ALA A 24 -23.61 -1.88 -5.55
C ALA A 24 -22.79 -3.16 -5.38
N THR A 25 -22.50 -3.82 -6.49
CA THR A 25 -21.55 -4.95 -6.48
C THR A 25 -20.30 -4.51 -7.22
N LEU A 26 -19.14 -4.60 -6.54
CA LEU A 26 -17.83 -4.25 -7.07
C LEU A 26 -16.96 -5.50 -7.19
N THR A 27 -16.21 -5.59 -8.27
CA THR A 27 -15.16 -6.59 -8.46
C THR A 27 -13.82 -6.04 -8.00
N ALA A 28 -13.05 -6.82 -7.25
CA ALA A 28 -11.73 -6.42 -6.78
C ALA A 28 -10.71 -7.55 -6.93
N GLU A 29 -9.46 -7.18 -7.12
CA GLU A 29 -8.31 -8.08 -7.00
C GLU A 29 -7.39 -7.58 -5.90
N THR A 30 -6.83 -8.52 -5.13
CA THR A 30 -5.84 -8.21 -4.10
C THR A 30 -4.70 -9.23 -4.08
N THR A 31 -3.65 -8.93 -3.32
CA THR A 31 -2.49 -9.80 -3.15
C THR A 31 -2.82 -11.05 -2.31
N ALA A 32 -1.80 -11.89 -2.07
CA ALA A 32 -1.97 -13.11 -1.28
C ALA A 32 -2.42 -12.82 0.17
N PRO A 33 -3.21 -13.71 0.78
CA PRO A 33 -3.60 -13.63 2.17
C PRO A 33 -2.40 -13.40 3.11
N GLY A 34 -2.61 -12.57 4.14
CA GLY A 34 -1.58 -12.20 5.11
C GLY A 34 -0.68 -11.05 4.69
N SER A 35 -0.78 -10.53 3.47
CA SER A 35 -0.12 -9.28 3.05
C SER A 35 -0.89 -8.05 3.52
N THR A 36 -0.22 -6.90 3.59
CA THR A 36 -0.86 -5.63 3.99
C THR A 36 -1.94 -5.18 3.00
N PRO A 37 -1.73 -5.20 1.66
CA PRO A 37 -2.80 -4.87 0.72
C PRO A 37 -4.04 -5.77 0.87
N HIS A 38 -3.85 -7.08 1.07
CA HIS A 38 -4.96 -7.99 1.33
C HIS A 38 -5.74 -7.61 2.60
N TYR A 39 -5.05 -7.26 3.69
CA TYR A 39 -5.69 -6.80 4.91
C TYR A 39 -6.52 -5.53 4.70
N ILE A 40 -5.98 -4.55 3.97
CA ILE A 40 -6.68 -3.29 3.69
C ILE A 40 -7.94 -3.56 2.85
N ASP A 41 -7.85 -4.35 1.79
CA ASP A 41 -8.97 -4.64 0.91
C ASP A 41 -10.09 -5.44 1.58
N THR A 42 -9.73 -6.43 2.38
CA THR A 42 -10.72 -7.22 3.13
C THR A 42 -11.39 -6.40 4.23
N THR A 43 -10.66 -5.47 4.87
CA THR A 43 -11.23 -4.54 5.85
C THR A 43 -12.17 -3.54 5.14
N LEU A 44 -11.75 -3.00 3.99
CA LEU A 44 -12.59 -2.12 3.17
C LEU A 44 -13.88 -2.83 2.76
N ALA A 45 -13.78 -4.04 2.22
CA ALA A 45 -14.96 -4.83 1.83
C ALA A 45 -15.94 -5.03 3.00
N ALA A 46 -15.42 -5.36 4.19
CA ALA A 46 -16.22 -5.52 5.39
C ALA A 46 -16.88 -4.21 5.88
N ILE A 47 -16.21 -3.07 5.70
CA ILE A 47 -16.80 -1.74 5.97
C ILE A 47 -17.96 -1.49 5.00
N LEU A 48 -17.72 -1.62 3.70
CA LEU A 48 -18.72 -1.31 2.68
C LEU A 48 -19.96 -2.19 2.76
N ASP A 49 -19.79 -3.46 3.10
CA ASP A 49 -20.92 -4.38 3.30
C ASP A 49 -21.73 -4.01 4.55
N SER A 50 -21.05 -3.73 5.69
CA SER A 50 -21.71 -3.37 6.95
C SER A 50 -22.47 -2.04 6.88
N GLU A 51 -22.01 -1.09 6.07
CA GLU A 51 -22.66 0.21 5.84
C GLU A 51 -23.70 0.17 4.70
N GLY A 52 -23.88 -1.00 4.05
CA GLY A 52 -24.82 -1.15 2.95
C GLY A 52 -24.45 -0.40 1.68
N ILE A 53 -23.16 -0.02 1.51
CA ILE A 53 -22.68 0.78 0.39
C ILE A 53 -22.44 -0.12 -0.83
N ALA A 54 -21.65 -1.17 -0.66
CA ALA A 54 -21.31 -2.11 -1.73
C ALA A 54 -20.96 -3.49 -1.19
N THR A 55 -21.27 -4.53 -1.96
CA THR A 55 -20.69 -5.86 -1.80
C THR A 55 -19.45 -5.96 -2.69
N VAL A 56 -18.27 -6.26 -2.14
CA VAL A 56 -17.03 -6.39 -2.89
C VAL A 56 -16.69 -7.86 -3.09
N GLN A 57 -16.60 -8.29 -4.35
CA GLN A 57 -16.15 -9.62 -4.74
C GLN A 57 -14.65 -9.60 -4.95
N ILE A 58 -13.88 -10.14 -3.99
CA ILE A 58 -12.42 -10.10 -3.99
C ILE A 58 -11.85 -11.39 -4.58
N THR A 59 -10.97 -11.26 -5.58
CA THR A 59 -10.07 -12.32 -6.05
C THR A 59 -8.69 -12.13 -5.41
N GLU A 60 -8.24 -13.12 -4.65
CA GLU A 60 -6.98 -13.10 -3.91
C GLU A 60 -5.80 -13.64 -4.73
N GLY A 61 -4.57 -13.28 -4.35
CA GLY A 61 -3.34 -13.79 -4.97
C GLY A 61 -3.01 -13.18 -6.31
N ALA A 62 -3.63 -12.07 -6.67
CA ALA A 62 -3.42 -11.41 -7.95
C ALA A 62 -2.03 -10.77 -8.06
N THR A 63 -1.57 -10.63 -9.30
CA THR A 63 -0.39 -9.84 -9.64
C THR A 63 -0.80 -8.41 -9.95
N LEU A 64 -0.53 -7.48 -9.05
CA LEU A 64 -1.03 -6.09 -9.13
C LEU A 64 -0.68 -5.36 -10.43
N THR A 65 0.39 -5.75 -11.13
CA THR A 65 0.68 -5.25 -12.48
C THR A 65 -0.48 -5.49 -13.45
N ASN A 66 -1.12 -6.67 -13.38
CA ASN A 66 -2.27 -7.01 -14.21
C ASN A 66 -3.53 -6.31 -13.70
N SER A 67 -3.68 -6.21 -12.37
CA SER A 67 -4.84 -5.57 -11.74
C SER A 67 -4.89 -4.07 -12.08
N VAL A 68 -3.75 -3.36 -12.06
CA VAL A 68 -3.66 -1.95 -12.49
C VAL A 68 -4.11 -1.78 -13.94
N GLN A 69 -3.66 -2.66 -14.84
CA GLN A 69 -4.12 -2.63 -16.23
C GLN A 69 -5.61 -2.93 -16.35
N ALA A 70 -6.13 -3.90 -15.59
CA ALA A 70 -7.55 -4.26 -15.60
C ALA A 70 -8.45 -3.11 -15.13
N VAL A 71 -8.03 -2.36 -14.08
CA VAL A 71 -8.72 -1.14 -13.63
C VAL A 71 -8.67 -0.06 -14.72
N ALA A 72 -7.49 0.17 -15.32
CA ALA A 72 -7.31 1.15 -16.39
C ALA A 72 -8.19 0.85 -17.63
N GLU A 73 -8.43 -0.42 -17.93
CA GLU A 73 -9.29 -0.89 -19.01
C GLU A 73 -10.77 -0.97 -18.62
N GLY A 74 -11.14 -0.67 -17.37
CA GLY A 74 -12.53 -0.77 -16.89
C GLY A 74 -13.06 -2.20 -16.74
N ARG A 75 -12.16 -3.18 -16.63
CA ARG A 75 -12.51 -4.61 -16.43
C ARG A 75 -12.54 -5.02 -14.96
N LEU A 76 -12.06 -4.15 -14.08
CA LEU A 76 -12.00 -4.33 -12.65
C LEU A 76 -12.39 -3.01 -11.97
N ASP A 77 -13.20 -3.08 -10.93
CA ASP A 77 -13.72 -1.89 -10.28
C ASP A 77 -12.77 -1.34 -9.20
N LEU A 78 -11.96 -2.20 -8.57
CA LEU A 78 -11.15 -1.82 -7.41
C LEU A 78 -9.87 -2.68 -7.33
N ALA A 79 -8.73 -2.05 -7.04
CA ALA A 79 -7.49 -2.75 -6.69
C ALA A 79 -6.55 -1.89 -5.84
N PRO A 80 -5.72 -2.48 -4.97
CA PRO A 80 -4.58 -1.80 -4.39
C PRO A 80 -3.49 -1.68 -5.46
N ALA A 81 -2.83 -0.55 -5.54
CA ALA A 81 -1.77 -0.34 -6.53
C ALA A 81 -0.55 0.33 -5.91
N PRO A 82 0.65 -0.29 -5.97
CA PRO A 82 1.88 0.47 -5.82
C PRO A 82 1.88 1.63 -6.80
N LEU A 83 2.07 2.86 -6.33
CA LEU A 83 1.93 4.07 -7.15
C LEU A 83 2.92 4.13 -8.32
N ILE A 84 4.01 3.36 -8.25
CA ILE A 84 4.93 3.20 -9.36
C ILE A 84 4.29 2.52 -10.58
N LEU A 85 3.30 1.64 -10.40
CA LEU A 85 2.71 0.88 -11.51
C LEU A 85 1.91 1.77 -12.47
N PRO A 86 0.97 2.63 -12.03
CA PRO A 86 0.33 3.59 -12.92
C PRO A 86 1.33 4.54 -13.59
N PHE A 87 2.41 4.93 -12.90
CA PHE A 87 3.49 5.74 -13.48
C PHE A 87 4.21 5.02 -14.62
N LEU A 88 4.52 3.73 -14.46
CA LEU A 88 5.13 2.90 -15.50
C LEU A 88 4.15 2.65 -16.66
N LEU A 89 2.88 2.44 -16.35
CA LEU A 89 1.80 2.28 -17.35
C LEU A 89 1.71 3.53 -18.23
N ALA A 90 1.64 4.72 -17.61
CA ALA A 90 1.55 5.99 -18.34
C ALA A 90 2.69 6.22 -19.33
N ARG A 91 3.84 5.60 -19.11
CA ARG A 91 5.02 5.70 -19.97
C ARG A 91 5.20 4.51 -20.91
N GLY A 92 4.41 3.46 -20.77
CA GLY A 92 4.55 2.22 -21.53
C GLY A 92 5.92 1.57 -21.35
N ILE A 93 6.45 1.56 -20.11
CA ILE A 93 7.79 1.00 -19.80
C ILE A 93 7.70 -0.10 -18.74
N GLY A 94 8.81 -0.80 -18.54
CA GLY A 94 8.88 -1.91 -17.60
C GLY A 94 7.88 -3.02 -17.95
N PRO A 95 7.00 -3.44 -17.03
CA PRO A 95 6.03 -4.50 -17.30
C PRO A 95 5.00 -4.14 -18.39
N TYR A 96 4.88 -2.86 -18.73
CA TYR A 96 3.93 -2.33 -19.72
C TYR A 96 4.59 -1.95 -21.05
N SER A 97 5.86 -2.33 -21.27
CA SER A 97 6.59 -2.00 -22.51
C SER A 97 5.90 -2.49 -23.79
N GLY A 98 5.13 -3.57 -23.71
CA GLY A 98 4.33 -4.07 -24.82
C GLY A 98 3.09 -3.22 -25.16
N ILE A 99 2.66 -2.33 -24.26
CA ILE A 99 1.52 -1.42 -24.48
C ILE A 99 1.96 -0.18 -25.27
N GLY A 100 3.18 0.29 -25.00
CA GLY A 100 3.74 1.51 -25.55
C GLY A 100 3.26 2.79 -24.86
N PRO A 101 3.94 3.93 -25.07
CA PRO A 101 3.72 5.15 -24.30
C PRO A 101 2.38 5.84 -24.59
N GLU A 102 1.93 5.84 -25.85
CA GLU A 102 0.68 6.51 -26.24
C GLU A 102 -0.55 5.82 -25.62
N LYS A 103 -0.68 4.50 -25.80
CA LYS A 103 -1.77 3.73 -25.21
C LYS A 103 -1.66 3.64 -23.69
N GLY A 104 -0.43 3.58 -23.17
CA GLY A 104 -0.16 3.58 -21.74
C GLY A 104 -0.63 4.87 -21.05
N ALA A 105 -0.40 6.04 -21.66
CA ALA A 105 -0.89 7.32 -21.16
C ALA A 105 -2.42 7.38 -21.16
N GLU A 106 -3.07 6.96 -22.23
CA GLU A 106 -4.54 6.87 -22.32
C GLU A 106 -5.13 5.99 -21.19
N LEU A 107 -4.54 4.81 -20.97
CA LEU A 107 -4.99 3.89 -19.95
C LEU A 107 -4.77 4.46 -18.54
N ALA A 108 -3.61 5.05 -18.28
CA ALA A 108 -3.31 5.63 -16.96
C ALA A 108 -4.23 6.83 -16.62
N ASP A 109 -4.66 7.60 -17.63
CA ASP A 109 -5.62 8.68 -17.43
C ASP A 109 -7.01 8.19 -16.97
N ASN A 110 -7.32 6.93 -17.18
CA ASN A 110 -8.54 6.29 -16.68
C ASN A 110 -8.43 5.75 -15.25
N ILE A 111 -7.34 6.02 -14.53
CA ILE A 111 -7.17 5.60 -13.14
C ILE A 111 -7.42 6.78 -12.21
N ARG A 112 -8.17 6.54 -11.12
CA ARG A 112 -8.31 7.46 -9.99
C ARG A 112 -8.00 6.76 -8.68
N VAL A 113 -7.57 7.53 -7.68
CA VAL A 113 -7.30 7.02 -6.34
C VAL A 113 -8.42 7.44 -5.40
N LEU A 114 -8.87 6.51 -4.57
CA LEU A 114 -9.83 6.78 -3.49
C LEU A 114 -9.12 7.28 -2.23
N PHE A 115 -8.09 6.56 -1.79
CA PHE A 115 -7.26 6.91 -0.64
C PHE A 115 -5.87 6.29 -0.78
N PHE A 116 -4.91 6.79 0.01
CA PHE A 116 -3.53 6.34 -0.01
C PHE A 116 -3.17 5.57 1.25
N ASN A 117 -2.17 4.71 1.12
CA ASN A 117 -1.53 4.06 2.25
C ASN A 117 -0.06 3.78 1.96
N ALA A 118 0.75 3.61 3.01
CA ALA A 118 2.10 3.10 2.92
C ALA A 118 2.09 1.70 3.52
N ALA A 119 2.21 0.69 2.66
CA ALA A 119 1.95 -0.69 3.05
C ALA A 119 3.13 -1.34 3.78
N SER A 120 4.36 -0.84 3.60
CA SER A 120 5.57 -1.50 4.09
C SER A 120 6.77 -0.57 4.04
N GLY A 121 7.57 -0.55 5.11
CA GLY A 121 8.90 0.05 5.12
C GLY A 121 9.94 -0.90 4.52
N GLN A 122 10.93 -0.37 3.84
CA GLN A 122 12.08 -1.15 3.38
C GLN A 122 12.99 -1.44 4.58
N VAL A 123 13.29 -2.71 4.84
CA VAL A 123 14.11 -3.15 5.97
C VAL A 123 15.37 -3.81 5.44
N PHE A 124 16.52 -3.54 6.07
CA PHE A 124 17.75 -4.29 5.88
C PHE A 124 18.00 -5.19 7.11
N GLY A 125 18.44 -6.43 6.90
CA GLY A 125 18.71 -7.35 8.01
C GLY A 125 19.70 -8.45 7.68
N HIS A 126 20.29 -9.02 8.73
CA HIS A 126 21.15 -10.19 8.66
C HIS A 126 21.01 -11.06 9.92
N TYR A 127 21.53 -12.26 9.89
CA TYR A 127 21.59 -13.13 11.08
C TYR A 127 22.62 -12.64 12.07
N ASN A 128 22.32 -12.75 13.37
CA ASN A 128 23.28 -12.54 14.45
C ASN A 128 24.50 -13.46 14.25
N GLY A 129 25.71 -12.91 14.43
CA GLY A 129 26.95 -13.68 14.20
C GLY A 129 27.28 -13.91 12.72
N SER A 130 26.61 -13.23 11.76
CA SER A 130 27.05 -13.16 10.38
C SER A 130 28.40 -12.44 10.26
N SER A 131 29.03 -12.51 9.08
CA SER A 131 30.27 -11.77 8.80
C SER A 131 30.04 -10.29 8.47
N ILE A 132 28.83 -9.77 8.67
CA ILE A 132 28.48 -8.36 8.46
C ILE A 132 28.58 -7.67 9.82
N GLU A 133 29.63 -6.88 10.00
CA GLU A 133 29.86 -6.09 11.21
C GLU A 133 29.39 -4.63 11.03
N ASP A 134 29.41 -4.14 9.80
CA ASP A 134 28.92 -2.82 9.39
C ASP A 134 28.02 -2.98 8.15
N ILE A 135 26.80 -2.44 8.20
CA ILE A 135 25.86 -2.44 7.08
C ILE A 135 26.34 -1.65 5.87
N ARG A 136 27.42 -0.89 6.02
CA ARG A 136 28.11 -0.17 4.93
C ARG A 136 29.16 -1.02 4.23
N ASP A 137 29.61 -2.12 4.83
CA ASP A 137 30.60 -3.05 4.25
C ASP A 137 29.91 -4.32 3.72
N LEU A 138 29.29 -4.16 2.55
CA LEU A 138 28.54 -5.22 1.88
C LEU A 138 29.28 -5.80 0.67
N GLU A 139 30.55 -5.46 0.48
CA GLU A 139 31.34 -5.96 -0.66
C GLU A 139 31.47 -7.47 -0.64
N GLY A 140 31.17 -8.10 -1.77
CA GLY A 140 31.23 -9.55 -1.95
C GLY A 140 30.15 -10.34 -1.22
N LYS A 141 29.21 -9.70 -0.52
CA LYS A 141 28.11 -10.39 0.17
C LYS A 141 27.02 -10.82 -0.80
N ARG A 142 26.33 -11.91 -0.45
CA ARG A 142 25.12 -12.37 -1.13
C ARG A 142 23.92 -11.74 -0.41
N ILE A 143 23.16 -10.91 -1.12
CA ILE A 143 22.05 -10.16 -0.51
C ILE A 143 20.76 -10.50 -1.22
N TRP A 144 19.79 -11.05 -0.50
CA TRP A 144 18.44 -11.18 -1.04
C TRP A 144 17.85 -9.77 -1.19
N ASN A 145 17.66 -9.33 -2.43
CA ASN A 145 17.29 -7.95 -2.73
C ASN A 145 15.93 -7.82 -3.45
N GLY A 146 15.16 -8.92 -3.53
CA GLY A 146 13.81 -8.90 -4.09
C GLY A 146 13.47 -10.12 -4.95
N PRO A 147 12.25 -10.16 -5.49
CA PRO A 147 11.88 -11.11 -6.53
C PRO A 147 12.62 -10.78 -7.84
N PRO A 148 12.64 -11.69 -8.84
CA PRO A 148 13.43 -11.50 -10.08
C PRO A 148 13.06 -10.26 -10.91
N ARG A 149 11.96 -9.58 -10.57
CA ARG A 149 11.50 -8.35 -11.25
C ARG A 149 10.48 -7.60 -10.39
N GLY A 150 10.25 -6.34 -10.73
CA GLY A 150 9.22 -5.49 -10.14
C GLY A 150 9.75 -4.45 -9.15
N ALA A 151 8.82 -3.74 -8.51
CA ALA A 151 9.14 -2.61 -7.65
C ALA A 151 10.04 -2.99 -6.46
N ALA A 152 9.78 -4.15 -5.83
CA ALA A 152 10.56 -4.60 -4.68
C ALA A 152 12.04 -4.85 -5.00
N LEU A 153 12.36 -5.37 -6.20
CA LEU A 153 13.76 -5.50 -6.63
C LEU A 153 14.42 -4.13 -6.81
N THR A 154 13.70 -3.18 -7.39
CA THR A 154 14.20 -1.80 -7.55
C THR A 154 14.47 -1.15 -6.20
N SER A 155 13.53 -1.26 -5.26
CA SER A 155 13.69 -0.74 -3.90
C SER A 155 14.81 -1.46 -3.15
N GLY A 156 14.89 -2.78 -3.22
CA GLY A 156 15.97 -3.54 -2.57
C GLY A 156 17.37 -3.13 -3.07
N ARG A 157 17.54 -2.97 -4.38
CA ARG A 157 18.79 -2.46 -4.96
C ARG A 157 19.10 -1.03 -4.51
N ALA A 158 18.08 -0.18 -4.42
CA ALA A 158 18.25 1.19 -3.92
C ALA A 158 18.70 1.22 -2.45
N MET A 159 18.16 0.32 -1.60
CA MET A 159 18.61 0.19 -0.22
C MET A 159 20.09 -0.18 -0.13
N VAL A 160 20.53 -1.24 -0.82
CA VAL A 160 21.94 -1.63 -0.81
C VAL A 160 22.84 -0.52 -1.34
N GLN A 161 22.43 0.14 -2.42
CA GLN A 161 23.18 1.28 -2.96
C GLN A 161 23.27 2.44 -1.98
N LEU A 162 22.20 2.74 -1.25
CA LEU A 162 22.20 3.80 -0.23
C LEU A 162 23.14 3.47 0.93
N LEU A 163 23.08 2.24 1.44
CA LEU A 163 23.87 1.82 2.59
C LEU A 163 25.38 1.74 2.27
N SER A 164 25.77 1.20 1.11
CA SER A 164 27.14 0.83 0.81
C SER A 164 27.73 1.46 -0.47
N GLY A 165 26.92 2.12 -1.28
CA GLY A 165 27.35 2.61 -2.60
C GLY A 165 27.47 1.52 -3.68
N LEU A 166 27.24 0.25 -3.34
CA LEU A 166 27.45 -0.89 -4.22
C LEU A 166 26.26 -1.13 -5.15
N LYS A 167 26.54 -1.79 -6.28
CA LYS A 167 25.50 -2.22 -7.23
C LYS A 167 25.46 -3.73 -7.36
N ASP A 168 24.27 -4.25 -7.64
CA ASP A 168 24.03 -5.65 -7.90
C ASP A 168 24.85 -6.14 -9.09
N GLY A 169 25.66 -7.21 -8.88
CA GLY A 169 26.57 -7.77 -9.85
C GLY A 169 27.91 -7.02 -10.03
N GLU A 170 28.12 -5.86 -9.37
CA GLU A 170 29.36 -5.08 -9.45
C GLU A 170 30.09 -4.96 -8.10
N GLY A 171 29.47 -5.24 -6.99
CA GLY A 171 30.10 -5.14 -5.66
C GLY A 171 29.49 -6.12 -4.69
N TYR A 172 28.27 -6.53 -4.91
CA TYR A 172 27.60 -7.61 -4.18
C TYR A 172 26.85 -8.53 -5.14
N GLU A 173 26.52 -9.73 -4.70
CA GLU A 173 25.70 -10.68 -5.44
C GLU A 173 24.23 -10.57 -4.97
N GLY A 174 23.35 -10.09 -5.85
CA GLY A 174 21.91 -10.05 -5.60
C GLY A 174 21.27 -11.42 -5.75
N ILE A 175 20.60 -11.90 -4.72
CA ILE A 175 19.81 -13.13 -4.75
C ILE A 175 18.36 -12.77 -4.98
N GLN A 176 17.74 -13.34 -6.02
CA GLN A 176 16.35 -13.12 -6.39
C GLN A 176 15.58 -14.43 -6.42
N ASN A 177 14.49 -14.50 -5.64
CA ASN A 177 13.57 -15.64 -5.63
C ASN A 177 12.12 -15.11 -5.63
N PRO A 178 11.17 -15.88 -6.17
CA PRO A 178 9.74 -15.57 -6.02
C PRO A 178 9.35 -15.41 -4.55
N TRP A 179 8.37 -14.54 -4.27
CA TRP A 179 7.93 -14.23 -2.91
C TRP A 179 7.66 -15.45 -2.00
N PRO A 180 7.04 -16.56 -2.47
CA PRO A 180 6.83 -17.74 -1.63
C PRO A 180 8.11 -18.41 -1.15
N GLU A 181 9.22 -18.21 -1.87
CA GLU A 181 10.51 -18.83 -1.58
C GLU A 181 11.42 -17.94 -0.71
N THR A 182 11.04 -16.70 -0.41
CA THR A 182 11.89 -15.72 0.32
C THR A 182 12.41 -16.29 1.64
N VAL A 183 11.50 -16.80 2.49
CA VAL A 183 11.90 -17.34 3.81
C VAL A 183 12.87 -18.50 3.64
N SER A 184 12.55 -19.47 2.79
CA SER A 184 13.41 -20.67 2.58
C SER A 184 14.75 -20.31 1.93
N ALA A 185 14.80 -19.31 1.06
CA ALA A 185 16.07 -18.86 0.47
C ALA A 185 17.00 -18.24 1.52
N ILE A 186 16.46 -17.43 2.43
CA ILE A 186 17.24 -16.78 3.49
C ILE A 186 17.62 -17.81 4.57
N THR A 187 16.67 -18.58 5.10
CA THR A 187 16.92 -19.57 6.16
C THR A 187 17.78 -20.75 5.68
N GLY A 188 17.79 -21.04 4.37
CA GLY A 188 18.65 -22.04 3.73
C GLY A 188 20.11 -21.61 3.55
N GLY A 189 20.49 -20.39 3.97
CA GLY A 189 21.87 -19.89 3.89
C GLY A 189 22.30 -19.48 2.48
N ASN A 190 21.34 -19.22 1.57
CA ASN A 190 21.63 -18.73 0.23
C ASN A 190 21.93 -17.22 0.19
N ALA A 191 21.62 -16.49 1.26
CA ALA A 191 21.90 -15.08 1.42
C ALA A 191 22.58 -14.80 2.76
N ASP A 192 23.52 -13.87 2.78
CA ASP A 192 24.23 -13.41 3.97
C ASP A 192 23.47 -12.28 4.67
N ALA A 193 22.67 -11.52 3.90
CA ALA A 193 21.75 -10.48 4.34
C ALA A 193 20.53 -10.42 3.41
N TRP A 194 19.57 -9.60 3.80
CA TRP A 194 18.39 -9.33 2.97
C TRP A 194 17.90 -7.89 3.13
N THR A 195 17.24 -7.41 2.08
CA THR A 195 16.46 -6.18 2.15
C THR A 195 15.09 -6.41 1.55
N ILE A 196 14.05 -6.18 2.36
CA ILE A 196 12.67 -6.59 2.09
C ILE A 196 11.71 -5.46 2.46
N PRO A 197 10.74 -5.09 1.60
CA PRO A 197 9.63 -4.24 2.02
C PRO A 197 8.69 -5.03 2.94
N GLU A 198 8.54 -4.60 4.19
CA GLU A 198 7.78 -5.30 5.22
C GLU A 198 6.78 -4.40 5.95
N GLY A 199 5.57 -4.95 6.15
CA GLY A 199 4.65 -4.37 7.14
C GLY A 199 5.13 -4.64 8.56
N LEU A 200 4.76 -3.81 9.51
CA LEU A 200 5.13 -3.93 10.92
C LEU A 200 3.92 -4.39 11.76
N PRO A 201 4.01 -5.46 12.56
CA PRO A 201 5.04 -6.50 12.54
C PRO A 201 4.98 -7.37 11.27
N SER A 202 6.14 -7.90 10.87
CA SER A 202 6.23 -8.84 9.74
C SER A 202 6.30 -10.28 10.22
N GLY A 203 5.32 -11.09 9.80
CA GLY A 203 5.35 -12.54 10.02
C GLY A 203 6.52 -13.22 9.32
N ARG A 204 7.02 -12.66 8.22
CA ARG A 204 8.18 -13.15 7.48
C ARG A 204 9.48 -12.93 8.26
N GLN A 205 9.68 -11.72 8.82
CA GLN A 205 10.83 -11.42 9.68
C GLN A 205 10.82 -12.33 10.92
N ILE A 206 9.67 -12.53 11.54
CA ILE A 206 9.51 -13.46 12.68
C ILE A 206 9.88 -14.89 12.26
N ALA A 207 9.45 -15.35 11.09
CA ALA A 207 9.80 -16.69 10.58
C ALA A 207 11.30 -16.84 10.27
N ILE A 208 11.94 -15.78 9.73
CA ILE A 208 13.39 -15.76 9.48
C ILE A 208 14.15 -15.81 10.82
N SER A 209 13.75 -14.99 11.81
CA SER A 209 14.40 -14.92 13.12
C SER A 209 14.27 -16.22 13.93
N ALA A 210 13.25 -17.01 13.67
CA ALA A 210 13.09 -18.31 14.33
C ALA A 210 14.13 -19.36 13.90
N ALA A 211 14.79 -19.18 12.75
CA ALA A 211 15.88 -20.05 12.30
C ALA A 211 17.26 -19.65 12.87
N GLY A 212 17.36 -18.46 13.46
CA GLY A 212 18.54 -17.89 14.11
C GLY A 212 18.28 -16.42 14.38
N GLY A 213 18.67 -15.88 15.53
CA GLY A 213 18.44 -14.48 15.89
C GLY A 213 18.92 -13.53 14.79
N THR A 214 18.19 -12.46 14.58
CA THR A 214 18.44 -11.50 13.49
C THR A 214 18.61 -10.08 14.01
N THR A 215 19.34 -9.28 13.26
CA THR A 215 19.44 -7.83 13.47
C THR A 215 18.84 -7.13 12.28
N LEU A 216 17.92 -6.20 12.53
CA LEU A 216 17.30 -5.32 11.53
C LEU A 216 17.80 -3.88 11.76
N TYR A 217 18.04 -3.21 10.67
CA TYR A 217 18.57 -1.85 10.62
C TYR A 217 17.60 -0.92 9.91
N ASP A 218 17.52 0.28 10.42
CA ASP A 218 16.98 1.43 9.70
C ASP A 218 17.99 1.99 8.68
N ILE A 219 17.67 3.10 8.06
CA ILE A 219 18.62 3.90 7.28
C ILE A 219 19.28 4.88 8.25
N PRO A 220 20.62 4.78 8.49
CA PRO A 220 21.33 5.73 9.34
C PRO A 220 21.03 7.19 9.00
N SER A 221 20.86 8.05 10.00
CA SER A 221 20.41 9.44 9.86
C SER A 221 21.23 10.25 8.86
N ASP A 222 22.56 10.02 8.78
CA ASP A 222 23.43 10.69 7.82
C ASP A 222 23.14 10.28 6.37
N LEU A 223 22.81 9.00 6.15
CA LEU A 223 22.42 8.47 4.83
C LEU A 223 20.98 8.87 4.47
N TYR A 224 20.07 8.81 5.45
CA TYR A 224 18.67 9.22 5.24
C TYR A 224 18.59 10.69 4.79
N ASN A 225 19.37 11.58 5.43
CA ASN A 225 19.40 12.99 5.11
C ASN A 225 20.37 13.37 3.97
N SER A 226 21.10 12.40 3.39
CA SER A 226 21.96 12.63 2.24
C SER A 226 21.17 12.97 0.97
N GLU A 227 21.83 13.56 -0.03
CA GLU A 227 21.21 13.82 -1.33
C GLU A 227 20.67 12.54 -1.97
N LEU A 228 21.43 11.44 -1.94
CA LEU A 228 21.01 10.15 -2.46
C LEU A 228 19.84 9.57 -1.68
N GLY A 229 19.88 9.66 -0.33
CA GLY A 229 18.78 9.24 0.53
C GLY A 229 17.48 9.94 0.19
N GLN A 230 17.52 11.27 0.09
CA GLN A 230 16.34 12.06 -0.25
C GLN A 230 15.85 11.79 -1.69
N GLN A 231 16.75 11.53 -2.64
CA GLN A 231 16.36 11.10 -3.99
C GLN A 231 15.63 9.75 -3.98
N ILE A 232 16.08 8.79 -3.17
CA ILE A 232 15.45 7.46 -3.06
C ILE A 232 14.11 7.55 -2.33
N ILE A 233 14.05 8.25 -1.19
CA ILE A 233 12.84 8.40 -0.37
C ILE A 233 11.72 9.09 -1.16
N ASN A 234 12.07 10.06 -2.01
CA ASN A 234 11.14 10.80 -2.85
C ASN A 234 11.04 10.24 -4.28
N ALA A 235 11.58 9.04 -4.54
CA ALA A 235 11.48 8.41 -5.84
C ALA A 235 10.01 8.05 -6.17
N PRO A 236 9.65 7.95 -7.46
CA PRO A 236 8.29 7.61 -7.86
C PRO A 236 7.77 6.33 -7.18
N GLY A 237 6.68 6.44 -6.44
CA GLY A 237 6.05 5.34 -5.71
C GLY A 237 6.67 5.03 -4.35
N HIS A 238 7.63 5.81 -3.88
CA HIS A 238 8.09 5.79 -2.50
C HIS A 238 7.42 6.89 -1.66
N ALA A 239 7.43 6.69 -0.35
CA ALA A 239 7.04 7.68 0.65
C ALA A 239 7.99 7.58 1.86
N PRO A 240 8.18 8.65 2.64
CA PRO A 240 8.88 8.57 3.91
C PRO A 240 8.24 7.52 4.84
N TYR A 241 9.07 6.81 5.58
CA TYR A 241 8.65 5.84 6.59
C TYR A 241 9.45 6.11 7.86
N SER A 242 8.77 6.46 8.93
CA SER A 242 9.40 6.74 10.22
C SER A 242 8.50 6.22 11.35
N VAL A 243 9.03 5.40 12.23
CA VAL A 243 8.32 4.83 13.38
C VAL A 243 9.16 5.05 14.63
N PRO A 244 8.58 5.51 15.75
CA PRO A 244 9.28 5.55 17.02
C PRO A 244 9.94 4.19 17.32
N VAL A 245 11.23 4.18 17.63
CA VAL A 245 12.00 2.93 17.77
C VAL A 245 11.43 2.01 18.85
N GLU A 246 10.87 2.55 19.92
CA GLU A 246 10.23 1.75 20.96
C GLU A 246 8.97 1.03 20.45
N GLU A 247 8.19 1.68 19.61
CA GLU A 247 7.01 1.04 18.98
C GLU A 247 7.45 -0.06 18.02
N TYR A 248 8.53 0.21 17.25
CA TYR A 248 9.11 -0.78 16.35
C TYR A 248 9.61 -2.02 17.11
N ARG A 249 10.34 -1.83 18.21
CA ARG A 249 10.79 -2.91 19.11
C ARG A 249 9.61 -3.67 19.72
N ASN A 250 8.60 -2.95 20.20
CA ASN A 250 7.40 -3.55 20.80
C ASN A 250 6.62 -4.42 19.79
N ALA A 251 6.61 -4.04 18.53
CA ALA A 251 5.94 -4.83 17.48
C ALA A 251 6.59 -6.21 17.28
N TYR A 252 7.87 -6.37 17.64
CA TYR A 252 8.60 -7.63 17.58
C TYR A 252 8.86 -8.25 18.98
N ALA A 253 8.18 -7.78 20.01
CA ALA A 253 8.35 -8.32 21.36
C ALA A 253 8.10 -9.84 21.40
N GLY A 254 9.03 -10.58 22.01
CA GLY A 254 8.97 -12.06 22.08
C GLY A 254 9.56 -12.78 20.86
N SER A 255 10.07 -12.09 19.85
CA SER A 255 10.87 -12.66 18.76
C SER A 255 12.38 -12.42 19.01
N ASP A 256 13.24 -13.22 18.39
CA ASP A 256 14.70 -13.04 18.47
C ASP A 256 15.18 -12.05 17.37
N ILE A 257 14.67 -10.83 17.46
CA ILE A 257 14.96 -9.74 16.53
C ILE A 257 15.54 -8.56 17.32
N THR A 258 16.77 -8.16 16.98
CA THR A 258 17.41 -6.93 17.47
C THR A 258 17.14 -5.80 16.50
N ILE A 259 16.75 -4.63 16.99
CA ILE A 259 16.54 -3.42 16.18
C ILE A 259 17.66 -2.43 16.47
N VAL A 260 18.36 -2.01 15.42
CA VAL A 260 19.47 -1.06 15.47
C VAL A 260 19.08 0.21 14.73
N THR A 261 19.16 1.34 15.41
CA THR A 261 18.99 2.70 14.88
C THR A 261 20.05 3.59 15.51
N ASP A 262 20.33 4.73 14.94
CA ASP A 262 21.25 5.73 15.46
C ASP A 262 20.53 6.92 16.15
N ASP A 263 19.19 6.89 16.21
CA ASP A 263 18.36 7.86 16.93
C ASP A 263 17.08 7.21 17.52
N ASP A 264 16.06 8.02 17.84
CA ASP A 264 14.83 7.60 18.50
C ASP A 264 13.76 7.06 17.52
N THR A 265 14.07 6.99 16.21
CA THR A 265 13.19 6.54 15.17
C THR A 265 13.79 5.38 14.39
N PHE A 266 12.92 4.58 13.76
CA PHE A 266 13.30 3.63 12.72
C PHE A 266 12.93 4.27 11.39
N ASP A 267 13.92 4.85 10.74
CA ASP A 267 13.74 5.61 9.51
C ASP A 267 14.02 4.77 8.26
N SER A 268 13.16 4.89 7.25
CA SER A 268 13.27 4.19 5.99
C SER A 268 12.42 4.87 4.92
N TYR A 269 12.18 4.18 3.82
CA TYR A 269 11.15 4.53 2.85
C TYR A 269 10.17 3.38 2.67
N ALA A 270 8.92 3.75 2.45
CA ALA A 270 7.85 2.81 2.19
C ALA A 270 7.51 2.75 0.70
N THR A 271 6.92 1.64 0.28
CA THR A 271 6.18 1.60 -0.98
C THR A 271 4.84 2.29 -0.76
N ALA A 272 4.62 3.40 -1.45
CA ALA A 272 3.34 4.09 -1.44
C ALA A 272 2.32 3.33 -2.31
N PHE A 273 1.12 3.17 -1.77
CA PHE A 273 -0.02 2.53 -2.43
C PHE A 273 -1.19 3.49 -2.54
N GLY A 274 -2.01 3.28 -3.55
CA GLY A 274 -3.34 3.87 -3.67
C GLY A 274 -4.38 2.79 -3.86
N GLN A 275 -5.56 3.01 -3.30
CA GLN A 275 -6.73 2.22 -3.66
C GLN A 275 -7.30 2.81 -4.95
N ILE A 276 -7.11 2.11 -6.07
CA ILE A 276 -7.42 2.63 -7.40
C ILE A 276 -8.76 2.10 -7.92
N VAL A 277 -9.41 2.96 -8.71
CA VAL A 277 -10.68 2.70 -9.40
C VAL A 277 -10.63 3.28 -10.81
N PRO A 278 -11.51 2.86 -11.74
CA PRO A 278 -11.70 3.55 -13.02
C PRO A 278 -12.18 4.99 -12.79
N ALA A 279 -11.74 5.92 -13.64
CA ALA A 279 -12.16 7.32 -13.58
C ALA A 279 -13.68 7.53 -13.73
N GLY A 280 -14.36 6.58 -14.37
CA GLY A 280 -15.80 6.58 -14.56
C GLY A 280 -16.62 5.93 -13.43
N LEU A 281 -16.00 5.56 -12.30
CA LEU A 281 -16.77 5.12 -11.14
C LEU A 281 -17.78 6.21 -10.75
N ASP A 282 -18.98 5.80 -10.32
CA ASP A 282 -20.01 6.77 -9.88
C ASP A 282 -19.48 7.66 -8.75
N GLU A 283 -19.67 8.97 -8.88
CA GLU A 283 -19.10 9.95 -7.94
C GLU A 283 -19.68 9.81 -6.55
N GLU A 284 -20.98 9.52 -6.42
CA GLU A 284 -21.64 9.35 -5.14
C GLU A 284 -21.18 8.05 -4.47
N LEU A 285 -20.97 6.97 -5.25
CA LEU A 285 -20.41 5.73 -4.74
C LEU A 285 -18.98 5.94 -4.24
N ALA A 286 -18.13 6.63 -5.01
CA ALA A 286 -16.75 6.94 -4.60
C ALA A 286 -16.72 7.80 -3.33
N TYR A 287 -17.61 8.79 -3.23
CA TYR A 287 -17.79 9.62 -2.03
C TYR A 287 -18.17 8.75 -0.82
N ASN A 288 -19.19 7.89 -0.95
CA ASN A 288 -19.67 7.06 0.15
C ASN A 288 -18.60 6.04 0.60
N ILE A 289 -17.83 5.47 -0.34
CA ILE A 289 -16.70 4.58 -0.02
C ILE A 289 -15.68 5.32 0.85
N VAL A 290 -15.22 6.49 0.42
CA VAL A 290 -14.17 7.22 1.14
C VAL A 290 -14.67 7.78 2.47
N LYS A 291 -15.91 8.26 2.53
CA LYS A 291 -16.55 8.67 3.78
C LYS A 291 -16.55 7.52 4.78
N ALA A 292 -16.97 6.32 4.37
CA ALA A 292 -16.99 5.14 5.24
C ALA A 292 -15.59 4.72 5.68
N VAL A 293 -14.56 4.91 4.83
CA VAL A 293 -13.15 4.68 5.19
C VAL A 293 -12.70 5.65 6.28
N LEU A 294 -12.98 6.94 6.14
CA LEU A 294 -12.62 7.97 7.12
C LEU A 294 -13.34 7.76 8.46
N GLU A 295 -14.64 7.48 8.43
CA GLU A 295 -15.45 7.17 9.63
C GLU A 295 -15.08 5.82 10.24
N GLY A 296 -14.59 4.89 9.43
CA GLY A 296 -14.19 3.54 9.82
C GLY A 296 -12.69 3.36 10.14
N GLU A 297 -11.92 4.44 10.34
CA GLU A 297 -10.48 4.42 10.63
C GLU A 297 -10.10 3.38 11.69
N ASP A 298 -10.82 3.34 12.79
CA ASP A 298 -10.61 2.40 13.90
C ASP A 298 -10.61 0.92 13.46
N ARG A 299 -11.33 0.57 12.41
CA ARG A 299 -11.38 -0.81 11.89
C ARG A 299 -10.07 -1.20 11.21
N PHE A 300 -9.40 -0.24 10.55
CA PHE A 300 -8.07 -0.44 10.00
C PHE A 300 -7.01 -0.45 11.10
N VAL A 301 -7.06 0.51 12.03
CA VAL A 301 -6.03 0.69 13.06
C VAL A 301 -6.11 -0.40 14.13
N LYS A 302 -7.30 -0.79 14.58
CA LYS A 302 -7.50 -1.75 15.68
C LYS A 302 -7.76 -3.18 15.21
N GLY A 303 -8.03 -3.40 13.95
CA GLY A 303 -8.39 -4.71 13.39
C GLY A 303 -7.22 -5.69 13.24
N SER A 304 -5.98 -5.23 13.38
CA SER A 304 -4.77 -6.03 13.25
C SER A 304 -3.62 -5.40 14.03
N PRO A 305 -2.66 -6.18 14.54
CA PRO A 305 -1.41 -5.64 15.08
C PRO A 305 -0.64 -4.73 14.11
N ARG A 306 -0.86 -4.84 12.80
CA ARG A 306 -0.28 -3.96 11.76
C ARG A 306 -1.00 -2.63 11.63
N GLY A 307 -2.24 -2.54 12.10
CA GLY A 307 -3.09 -1.38 11.89
C GLY A 307 -2.44 -0.04 12.25
N PRO A 308 -1.82 0.11 13.42
CA PRO A 308 -1.15 1.35 13.81
C PRO A 308 -0.02 1.80 12.87
N PHE A 309 0.51 0.88 12.06
CA PHE A 309 1.66 1.11 11.17
C PHE A 309 1.30 1.13 9.69
N LEU A 310 0.02 1.25 9.35
CA LEU A 310 -0.40 1.25 7.93
C LEU A 310 -0.15 2.59 7.23
N PHE A 311 0.09 3.65 7.97
CA PHE A 311 0.27 5.02 7.44
C PHE A 311 -0.81 5.38 6.41
N MET A 312 -2.07 5.15 6.76
CA MET A 312 -3.20 5.45 5.89
C MET A 312 -3.51 6.94 5.89
N SER A 313 -4.02 7.44 4.77
CA SER A 313 -4.43 8.83 4.65
C SER A 313 -5.82 9.04 5.25
N PHE A 314 -5.88 9.09 6.58
CA PHE A 314 -7.08 9.52 7.32
C PHE A 314 -7.08 11.03 7.62
N GLY A 315 -6.06 11.75 7.19
CA GLY A 315 -5.87 13.19 7.39
C GLY A 315 -5.66 13.93 6.07
N ASP A 316 -4.98 15.08 6.13
CA ASP A 316 -4.69 15.91 4.97
C ASP A 316 -3.93 15.17 3.89
N ILE A 317 -4.30 15.39 2.64
CA ILE A 317 -3.62 14.89 1.46
C ILE A 317 -2.67 16.00 0.97
N ASP A 318 -1.42 15.95 1.43
CA ASP A 318 -0.37 16.90 1.01
C ASP A 318 0.35 16.47 -0.29
N GLY A 319 0.12 15.23 -0.70
CA GLY A 319 0.71 14.61 -1.87
C GLY A 319 2.19 14.24 -1.74
N LYS A 320 2.92 14.80 -0.78
CA LYS A 320 4.33 14.45 -0.51
C LYS A 320 4.43 13.21 0.36
N SER A 321 3.78 13.24 1.52
CA SER A 321 3.69 12.08 2.43
C SER A 321 3.02 10.87 1.79
N GLN A 322 2.16 11.09 0.79
CA GLN A 322 1.55 10.03 -0.02
C GLN A 322 2.38 9.62 -1.24
N GLY A 323 3.51 10.30 -1.53
CA GLY A 323 4.37 9.96 -2.67
C GLY A 323 3.80 10.28 -4.06
N VAL A 324 2.81 11.18 -4.18
CA VAL A 324 2.11 11.48 -5.45
C VAL A 324 2.43 12.84 -6.05
N CYS A 325 2.85 13.84 -5.26
CA CYS A 325 3.28 15.13 -5.80
C CYS A 325 4.71 15.01 -6.36
N GLY A 326 4.82 15.01 -7.67
CA GLY A 326 6.09 14.85 -8.36
C GLY A 326 5.93 14.05 -9.64
N ALA A 327 6.74 13.03 -9.82
CA ALA A 327 6.78 12.26 -11.06
C ALA A 327 5.54 11.37 -11.27
N VAL A 328 4.91 10.88 -10.21
CA VAL A 328 3.79 9.91 -10.29
C VAL A 328 2.51 10.57 -10.80
N GLN A 329 2.16 11.75 -10.32
CA GLN A 329 1.02 12.57 -10.77
C GLN A 329 -0.33 11.83 -10.87
N LEU A 330 -0.60 10.90 -9.95
CA LEU A 330 -1.91 10.25 -9.89
C LEU A 330 -2.97 11.20 -9.36
N LYS A 331 -4.17 11.10 -9.93
CA LYS A 331 -5.32 11.93 -9.57
C LYS A 331 -6.28 11.16 -8.66
N MET A 332 -6.80 11.86 -7.65
CA MET A 332 -7.88 11.33 -6.83
C MET A 332 -9.22 11.38 -7.57
N HIS A 333 -10.14 10.52 -7.17
CA HIS A 333 -11.51 10.56 -7.68
C HIS A 333 -12.24 11.79 -7.14
N PRO A 334 -13.06 12.51 -7.94
CA PRO A 334 -13.81 13.69 -7.47
C PRO A 334 -14.64 13.43 -6.21
N GLY A 335 -15.37 12.31 -6.15
CA GLY A 335 -16.12 11.90 -4.97
C GLY A 335 -15.22 11.67 -3.74
N ALA A 336 -14.02 11.13 -3.93
CA ALA A 336 -13.04 10.98 -2.85
C ALA A 336 -12.59 12.35 -2.31
N ILE A 337 -12.25 13.28 -3.20
CA ILE A 337 -11.85 14.64 -2.81
C ILE A 337 -12.96 15.31 -1.99
N ARG A 338 -14.21 15.20 -2.45
CA ARG A 338 -15.37 15.74 -1.72
C ARG A 338 -15.49 15.16 -0.31
N ALA A 339 -15.31 13.84 -0.14
CA ALA A 339 -15.38 13.20 1.17
C ALA A 339 -14.29 13.71 2.14
N TYR A 340 -13.06 13.86 1.67
CA TYR A 340 -11.96 14.42 2.46
C TYR A 340 -12.24 15.88 2.87
N GLU A 341 -12.69 16.73 1.94
CA GLU A 341 -12.98 18.14 2.21
C GLU A 341 -14.15 18.31 3.18
N GLU A 342 -15.21 17.52 3.04
CA GLU A 342 -16.35 17.52 3.98
C GLU A 342 -15.97 17.02 5.38
N ALA A 343 -14.99 16.12 5.48
CA ALA A 343 -14.40 15.70 6.75
C ALA A 343 -13.46 16.77 7.36
N GLY A 344 -13.21 17.88 6.64
CA GLY A 344 -12.39 19.00 7.12
C GLY A 344 -10.91 18.91 6.75
N HIS A 345 -10.54 17.96 5.87
CA HIS A 345 -9.16 17.78 5.42
C HIS A 345 -8.82 18.64 4.20
N THR A 346 -7.55 19.00 4.10
CA THR A 346 -6.99 19.67 2.92
C THR A 346 -6.56 18.65 1.87
N VAL A 347 -6.88 18.92 0.59
CA VAL A 347 -6.45 18.10 -0.53
C VAL A 347 -5.59 18.94 -1.46
N ALA A 348 -4.33 18.55 -1.64
CA ALA A 348 -3.36 19.27 -2.46
C ALA A 348 -3.75 19.31 -3.94
N ASP A 349 -3.37 20.39 -4.63
CA ASP A 349 -3.71 20.60 -6.05
C ASP A 349 -3.08 19.52 -6.96
N CYS A 350 -1.92 18.96 -6.58
CA CYS A 350 -1.23 17.95 -7.39
C CYS A 350 -2.03 16.65 -7.60
N VAL A 351 -3.00 16.34 -6.72
CA VAL A 351 -3.83 15.11 -6.81
C VAL A 351 -5.23 15.40 -7.38
N ARG A 352 -5.54 16.65 -7.70
CA ARG A 352 -6.83 17.00 -8.32
C ARG A 352 -6.82 16.64 -9.81
N PRO A 353 -7.95 16.21 -10.38
CA PRO A 353 -8.13 15.92 -11.81
C PRO A 353 -7.78 17.08 -12.73
#